data_d5483b003d718cf691d128282d14b7c7
#
_entry.id   d5483b003d718cf691d128282d14b7c7
#
_cell.length_a   1.000
_cell.length_b   1.000
_cell.length_c   1.000
_cell.angle_alpha   90.00
_cell.angle_beta   90.00
_cell.angle_gamma   90.00
#
_symmetry.space_group_name_H-M   'P 1'
#
loop_
_entity.id
_entity.type
_entity.pdbx_description
1 polymer ?
#
loop_
_entity_poly.entity_id
_entity_poly.type
_entity_poly.pdbx_seq_one_letter_code
_entity_poly.pdbx_strand_id
1 'polypeptide(L)'
;MWLKLPNQFALFPYEENNDLHPSSIHTRAGMNSFASLLNHPDISFLPIPASIKVDNPATGETLAFVRTTRSDDLKLLIQKAEAAQKLWAAKTALERADVLWRWYFLIKENKEELARIMTMEQGKSLTEARGEIDYAASFVRWFAEEARRIDGDVLTSVKASQKLVVLKQPVGVTAAITPWNFPSAMIARKAAPALAVGCAMIVKSASFTPLSAYALALLAYEAGVPQDLLPVVSGSASEISHEFATNPTVRKISFTGSTEVGAKIFADSAADIKKLSLELGGNAPFIVFDDADLDKAVEGALASKFRNSGQTCVCTNRVYAQSGIYDEFCRKLSEKVAALKLGNGLDEGVNQGPLIEGKAVEKVEQHIADAL
;
A
#
# COMPACT_ATOMS: atom_id res chain seq x y z
N MET A 1 1.30 -47.75 29.78
CA MET A 1 2.35 -47.38 30.76
C MET A 1 2.57 -45.87 30.58
N TRP A 2 1.88 -45.05 31.39
CA TRP A 2 1.92 -43.58 31.28
C TRP A 2 3.06 -43.06 32.12
N LEU A 3 4.05 -42.44 31.53
CA LEU A 3 5.14 -41.73 32.23
C LEU A 3 4.62 -40.38 32.74
N LYS A 4 4.58 -40.26 34.07
CA LYS A 4 4.41 -38.94 34.74
C LYS A 4 5.66 -38.11 34.51
N LEU A 5 5.51 -36.99 33.86
CA LEU A 5 6.53 -35.93 33.81
C LEU A 5 6.41 -35.07 35.09
N PRO A 6 7.52 -34.62 35.67
CA PRO A 6 7.47 -33.79 36.87
C PRO A 6 7.06 -32.35 36.54
N ASN A 7 6.19 -31.78 37.35
CA ASN A 7 5.79 -30.39 37.39
C ASN A 7 7.00 -29.51 37.76
N GLN A 8 7.64 -28.90 36.77
CA GLN A 8 8.47 -27.73 36.96
C GLN A 8 8.46 -26.92 35.65
N PHE A 9 7.32 -26.29 35.35
CA PHE A 9 7.32 -25.06 34.52
C PHE A 9 7.22 -23.90 35.49
N ALA A 10 8.35 -23.26 35.76
CA ALA A 10 8.37 -21.93 36.34
C ALA A 10 7.68 -20.98 35.35
N LEU A 11 6.47 -20.59 35.69
CA LEU A 11 5.84 -19.44 35.08
C LEU A 11 6.69 -18.22 35.46
N PHE A 12 7.42 -17.67 34.50
CA PHE A 12 7.97 -16.33 34.65
C PHE A 12 6.81 -15.39 34.90
N PRO A 13 6.85 -14.51 35.91
CA PRO A 13 5.82 -13.51 36.10
C PRO A 13 5.82 -12.64 34.87
N TYR A 14 4.67 -12.55 34.23
CA TYR A 14 4.38 -11.57 33.20
C TYR A 14 4.32 -10.21 33.94
N GLU A 15 5.40 -9.45 33.94
CA GLU A 15 5.32 -8.03 34.26
C GLU A 15 4.50 -7.39 33.15
N GLU A 16 3.28 -7.00 33.50
CA GLU A 16 2.49 -6.08 32.68
C GLU A 16 3.30 -4.78 32.55
N ASN A 17 4.01 -4.66 31.44
CA ASN A 17 4.60 -3.40 31.04
C ASN A 17 3.43 -2.49 30.63
N ASN A 18 2.91 -1.73 31.60
CA ASN A 18 1.83 -0.76 31.45
C ASN A 18 2.18 0.43 30.52
N ASP A 19 3.34 0.39 29.86
CA ASP A 19 3.80 1.45 28.97
C ASP A 19 3.17 1.41 27.56
N LEU A 20 2.35 0.40 27.25
CA LEU A 20 1.64 0.30 25.96
C LEU A 20 0.19 0.83 26.02
N HIS A 21 -0.21 1.49 27.11
CA HIS A 21 -1.51 2.15 27.16
C HIS A 21 -1.47 3.42 26.30
N PRO A 22 -2.51 3.72 25.48
CA PRO A 22 -2.58 4.91 24.63
C PRO A 22 -2.40 6.25 25.38
N SER A 23 -2.48 6.25 26.71
CA SER A 23 -2.33 7.44 27.55
C SER A 23 -0.89 7.93 27.77
N SER A 24 0.14 7.16 27.40
CA SER A 24 1.55 7.59 27.50
C SER A 24 2.15 8.12 26.18
N ILE A 25 1.42 7.97 25.06
CA ILE A 25 1.73 8.71 23.84
C ILE A 25 1.25 10.13 24.07
N HIS A 26 2.18 11.03 24.38
CA HIS A 26 1.88 12.45 24.52
C HIS A 26 1.17 12.91 23.26
N THR A 27 -0.14 13.09 23.38
CA THR A 27 -0.95 13.76 22.39
C THR A 27 -0.34 15.12 22.14
N ARG A 28 0.25 15.32 20.97
CA ARG A 28 0.51 16.65 20.43
C ARG A 28 -0.85 17.33 20.20
N ALA A 29 -1.53 17.67 21.27
CA ALA A 29 -2.70 18.50 21.24
C ALA A 29 -2.28 19.86 20.66
N GLY A 30 -2.62 20.11 19.40
CA GLY A 30 -2.60 21.43 18.80
C GLY A 30 -1.82 21.64 17.51
N MET A 31 -1.22 20.61 16.87
CA MET A 31 -0.53 20.76 15.57
C MET A 31 -0.86 19.68 14.56
N ASN A 32 -2.10 19.21 14.53
CA ASN A 32 -2.57 18.33 13.44
C ASN A 32 -2.97 19.18 12.23
N SER A 33 -2.02 19.93 11.66
CA SER A 33 -2.23 20.56 10.37
C SER A 33 -1.68 19.65 9.27
N PHE A 34 -2.33 19.67 8.12
CA PHE A 34 -1.87 19.06 6.86
C PHE A 34 -0.33 19.20 6.64
N ALA A 35 0.22 20.39 6.99
CA ALA A 35 1.65 20.67 6.88
C ALA A 35 2.53 19.82 7.80
N SER A 36 2.05 19.32 8.94
CA SER A 36 2.89 18.55 9.87
C SER A 36 3.18 17.13 9.34
N LEU A 37 2.22 16.49 8.68
CA LEU A 37 2.40 15.17 8.04
C LEU A 37 3.16 15.24 6.70
N LEU A 38 3.48 16.44 6.22
CA LEU A 38 4.25 16.67 5.00
C LEU A 38 5.58 17.40 5.28
N ASN A 39 5.99 17.48 6.54
CA ASN A 39 7.27 18.07 6.92
C ASN A 39 8.45 17.12 6.58
N HIS A 40 8.80 17.06 5.31
CA HIS A 40 9.88 16.24 4.79
C HIS A 40 10.79 17.09 3.90
N PRO A 41 12.13 16.91 3.91
CA PRO A 41 13.08 17.72 3.13
C PRO A 41 12.88 17.63 1.61
N ASP A 42 12.24 16.58 1.13
CA ASP A 42 11.93 16.41 -0.30
C ASP A 42 10.61 17.06 -0.72
N ILE A 43 9.80 17.56 0.22
CA ILE A 43 8.52 18.22 -0.05
C ILE A 43 8.68 19.73 0.11
N SER A 44 8.22 20.49 -0.89
CA SER A 44 8.19 21.95 -0.87
C SER A 44 6.84 22.46 -1.34
N PHE A 45 6.32 23.47 -0.68
CA PHE A 45 5.11 24.20 -1.12
C PHE A 45 5.42 25.33 -2.09
N LEU A 46 6.70 25.54 -2.41
CA LEU A 46 7.19 26.46 -3.44
C LEU A 46 7.95 25.68 -4.50
N PRO A 47 7.98 26.17 -5.75
CA PRO A 47 8.72 25.49 -6.82
C PRO A 47 10.20 25.30 -6.47
N ILE A 48 10.70 24.09 -6.66
CA ILE A 48 12.12 23.73 -6.49
C ILE A 48 12.64 23.04 -7.75
N PRO A 49 13.93 23.20 -8.07
CA PRO A 49 14.55 22.49 -9.20
C PRO A 49 14.45 20.97 -9.06
N ALA A 50 14.39 20.28 -10.20
CA ALA A 50 14.36 18.81 -10.25
C ALA A 50 13.29 18.22 -9.33
N SER A 51 12.03 18.63 -9.54
CA SER A 51 10.88 18.18 -8.75
C SER A 51 9.71 17.73 -9.62
N ILE A 52 8.86 16.91 -9.03
CA ILE A 52 7.55 16.57 -9.55
C ILE A 52 6.56 17.57 -8.96
N LYS A 53 5.74 18.17 -9.81
CA LYS A 53 4.59 18.97 -9.43
C LYS A 53 3.43 18.02 -9.07
N VAL A 54 2.83 18.22 -7.90
CA VAL A 54 1.67 17.45 -7.44
C VAL A 54 0.46 18.36 -7.47
N ASP A 55 -0.51 18.00 -8.29
CA ASP A 55 -1.73 18.79 -8.47
C ASP A 55 -2.94 18.07 -7.89
N ASN A 56 -3.95 18.85 -7.50
CA ASN A 56 -5.26 18.34 -7.14
C ASN A 56 -6.06 18.07 -8.43
N PRO A 57 -6.45 16.82 -8.73
CA PRO A 57 -7.16 16.52 -9.97
C PRO A 57 -8.59 17.08 -10.01
N ALA A 58 -9.17 17.49 -8.86
CA ALA A 58 -10.49 18.10 -8.80
C ALA A 58 -10.48 19.61 -9.12
N THR A 59 -9.40 20.31 -8.77
CA THR A 59 -9.33 21.77 -8.89
C THR A 59 -8.25 22.26 -9.87
N GLY A 60 -7.26 21.41 -10.18
CA GLY A 60 -6.07 21.78 -10.94
C GLY A 60 -5.04 22.59 -10.14
N GLU A 61 -5.30 22.87 -8.86
CA GLU A 61 -4.37 23.60 -8.01
C GLU A 61 -3.14 22.77 -7.64
N THR A 62 -1.99 23.43 -7.62
CA THR A 62 -0.75 22.79 -7.17
C THR A 62 -0.73 22.66 -5.67
N LEU A 63 -0.58 21.43 -5.18
CA LEU A 63 -0.51 21.11 -3.76
C LEU A 63 0.91 21.25 -3.21
N ALA A 64 1.89 20.70 -3.94
CA ALA A 64 3.29 20.69 -3.54
C ALA A 64 4.22 20.34 -4.70
N PHE A 65 5.52 20.49 -4.44
CA PHE A 65 6.60 20.01 -5.30
C PHE A 65 7.40 18.94 -4.53
N VAL A 66 7.65 17.81 -5.16
CA VAL A 66 8.40 16.71 -4.56
C VAL A 66 9.70 16.50 -5.33
N ARG A 67 10.82 16.60 -4.62
CA ARG A 67 12.17 16.43 -5.20
C ARG A 67 12.30 15.08 -5.90
N THR A 68 12.91 15.07 -7.09
CA THR A 68 13.24 13.84 -7.80
C THR A 68 14.54 13.25 -7.28
N THR A 69 14.54 11.94 -7.06
CA THR A 69 15.73 11.17 -6.68
C THR A 69 16.59 10.95 -7.92
N ARG A 70 17.83 11.41 -7.89
CA ARG A 70 18.81 11.17 -8.97
C ARG A 70 19.39 9.77 -8.88
N SER A 71 19.89 9.25 -9.98
CA SER A 71 20.47 7.89 -10.07
C SER A 71 21.55 7.64 -8.99
N ASP A 72 22.48 8.58 -8.81
CA ASP A 72 23.55 8.42 -7.82
C ASP A 72 23.03 8.46 -6.37
N ASP A 73 22.04 9.30 -6.10
CA ASP A 73 21.39 9.38 -4.79
C ASP A 73 20.64 8.06 -4.50
N LEU A 74 20.00 7.46 -5.53
CA LEU A 74 19.31 6.17 -5.39
C LEU A 74 20.28 5.04 -5.05
N LYS A 75 21.44 4.97 -5.71
CA LYS A 75 22.49 3.98 -5.39
C LYS A 75 22.97 4.11 -3.96
N LEU A 76 23.19 5.35 -3.50
CA LEU A 76 23.58 5.63 -2.11
C LEU A 76 22.48 5.22 -1.12
N LEU A 77 21.21 5.49 -1.44
CA LEU A 77 20.05 5.06 -0.63
C LEU A 77 19.99 3.53 -0.52
N ILE A 78 20.24 2.80 -1.61
CA ILE A 78 20.27 1.33 -1.60
C ILE A 78 21.37 0.81 -0.65
N GLN A 79 22.55 1.43 -0.66
CA GLN A 79 23.64 1.05 0.24
C GLN A 79 23.31 1.35 1.71
N LYS A 80 22.72 2.52 1.99
CA LYS A 80 22.25 2.88 3.34
C LYS A 80 21.15 1.92 3.82
N ALA A 81 20.22 1.55 2.93
CA ALA A 81 19.17 0.60 3.24
C ALA A 81 19.74 -0.79 3.57
N GLU A 82 20.81 -1.23 2.91
CA GLU A 82 21.50 -2.47 3.26
C GLU A 82 22.14 -2.42 4.65
N ALA A 83 22.78 -1.32 5.01
CA ALA A 83 23.37 -1.15 6.33
C ALA A 83 22.29 -1.12 7.43
N ALA A 84 21.21 -0.36 7.21
CA ALA A 84 20.09 -0.29 8.14
C ALA A 84 19.38 -1.64 8.29
N GLN A 85 19.24 -2.40 7.19
CA GLN A 85 18.62 -3.73 7.19
C GLN A 85 19.37 -4.72 8.09
N LYS A 86 20.67 -4.72 8.09
CA LYS A 86 21.47 -5.62 8.95
C LYS A 86 21.19 -5.37 10.43
N LEU A 87 21.10 -4.10 10.83
CA LEU A 87 20.77 -3.69 12.20
C LEU A 87 19.33 -4.04 12.56
N TRP A 88 18.41 -3.83 11.62
CA TRP A 88 16.99 -4.16 11.81
C TRP A 88 16.73 -5.66 11.90
N ALA A 89 17.40 -6.46 11.09
CA ALA A 89 17.31 -7.92 11.11
C ALA A 89 17.85 -8.54 12.41
N ALA A 90 18.79 -7.86 13.07
CA ALA A 90 19.33 -8.29 14.36
C ALA A 90 18.36 -8.08 15.54
N LYS A 91 17.31 -7.25 15.37
CA LYS A 91 16.25 -7.09 16.37
C LYS A 91 15.42 -8.36 16.48
N THR A 92 14.89 -8.63 17.67
CA THR A 92 13.94 -9.71 17.87
C THR A 92 12.64 -9.50 17.11
N ALA A 93 11.90 -10.57 16.85
CA ALA A 93 10.57 -10.48 16.23
C ALA A 93 9.61 -9.59 17.04
N LEU A 94 9.71 -9.62 18.37
CA LEU A 94 8.91 -8.80 19.28
C LEU A 94 9.22 -7.30 19.07
N GLU A 95 10.48 -6.90 19.11
CA GLU A 95 10.87 -5.51 18.91
C GLU A 95 10.38 -4.95 17.57
N ARG A 96 10.44 -5.74 16.49
CA ARG A 96 9.90 -5.34 15.18
C ARG A 96 8.38 -5.26 15.20
N ALA A 97 7.70 -6.20 15.84
CA ALA A 97 6.25 -6.19 16.02
C ALA A 97 5.78 -4.93 16.77
N ASP A 98 6.46 -4.56 17.85
CA ASP A 98 6.11 -3.39 18.66
C ASP A 98 6.23 -2.08 17.88
N VAL A 99 7.23 -1.96 17.01
CA VAL A 99 7.34 -0.81 16.09
C VAL A 99 6.17 -0.78 15.10
N LEU A 100 5.81 -1.93 14.52
CA LEU A 100 4.67 -2.00 13.60
C LEU A 100 3.34 -1.70 14.31
N TRP A 101 3.16 -2.12 15.56
CA TRP A 101 2.00 -1.76 16.37
C TRP A 101 1.91 -0.24 16.61
N ARG A 102 3.02 0.42 16.96
CA ARG A 102 3.04 1.88 17.07
C ARG A 102 2.69 2.56 15.75
N TRP A 103 3.24 2.07 14.62
CA TRP A 103 2.89 2.58 13.30
C TRP A 103 1.40 2.44 12.99
N TYR A 104 0.79 1.30 13.32
CA TYR A 104 -0.65 1.09 13.20
C TYR A 104 -1.45 2.13 13.97
N PHE A 105 -1.12 2.37 15.24
CA PHE A 105 -1.82 3.35 16.06
C PHE A 105 -1.65 4.77 15.52
N LEU A 106 -0.46 5.18 15.12
CA LEU A 106 -0.21 6.48 14.51
C LEU A 106 -1.02 6.68 13.22
N ILE A 107 -1.15 5.66 12.36
CA ILE A 107 -2.01 5.71 11.18
C ILE A 107 -3.48 5.93 11.59
N LYS A 108 -3.96 5.21 12.62
CA LYS A 108 -5.35 5.35 13.10
C LYS A 108 -5.63 6.72 13.72
N GLU A 109 -4.70 7.24 14.48
CA GLU A 109 -4.80 8.57 15.11
C GLU A 109 -4.79 9.70 14.07
N ASN A 110 -4.01 9.57 13.00
CA ASN A 110 -3.91 10.55 11.93
C ASN A 110 -4.81 10.23 10.71
N LYS A 111 -5.81 9.35 10.88
CA LYS A 111 -6.66 8.87 9.79
C LYS A 111 -7.29 10.00 8.97
N GLU A 112 -7.82 11.02 9.63
CA GLU A 112 -8.52 12.10 8.95
C GLU A 112 -7.58 12.93 8.07
N GLU A 113 -6.41 13.30 8.59
CA GLU A 113 -5.41 14.07 7.83
C GLU A 113 -4.83 13.27 6.66
N LEU A 114 -4.52 11.98 6.88
CA LEU A 114 -4.08 11.08 5.81
C LEU A 114 -5.14 10.94 4.71
N ALA A 115 -6.42 10.84 5.08
CA ALA A 115 -7.52 10.76 4.14
C ALA A 115 -7.69 12.07 3.34
N ARG A 116 -7.53 13.22 3.98
CA ARG A 116 -7.57 14.54 3.30
C ARG A 116 -6.41 14.71 2.32
N ILE A 117 -5.17 14.36 2.71
CA ILE A 117 -4.01 14.35 1.81
C ILE A 117 -4.31 13.50 0.57
N MET A 118 -4.79 12.28 0.80
CA MET A 118 -5.12 11.35 -0.28
C MET A 118 -6.21 11.89 -1.20
N THR A 119 -7.30 12.42 -0.66
CA THR A 119 -8.39 13.01 -1.46
C THR A 119 -7.86 14.16 -2.33
N MET A 120 -7.00 15.01 -1.77
CA MET A 120 -6.45 16.16 -2.51
C MET A 120 -5.55 15.76 -3.67
N GLU A 121 -4.64 14.77 -3.48
CA GLU A 121 -3.70 14.41 -4.55
C GLU A 121 -4.24 13.34 -5.52
N GLN A 122 -5.18 12.48 -5.08
CA GLN A 122 -5.69 11.37 -5.88
C GLN A 122 -7.11 11.63 -6.42
N GLY A 123 -7.91 12.43 -5.74
CA GLY A 123 -9.24 12.84 -6.18
C GLY A 123 -10.41 12.00 -5.64
N LYS A 124 -10.20 10.82 -5.06
CA LYS A 124 -11.30 10.01 -4.51
C LYS A 124 -12.05 10.75 -3.40
N SER A 125 -13.31 10.36 -3.16
CA SER A 125 -14.09 10.94 -2.07
C SER A 125 -13.43 10.73 -0.72
N LEU A 126 -13.64 11.67 0.21
CA LEU A 126 -13.08 11.58 1.56
C LEU A 126 -13.57 10.31 2.29
N THR A 127 -14.78 9.85 1.99
CA THR A 127 -15.31 8.58 2.53
C THR A 127 -14.49 7.38 2.04
N GLU A 128 -14.16 7.31 0.75
CA GLU A 128 -13.32 6.25 0.21
C GLU A 128 -11.88 6.35 0.71
N ALA A 129 -11.34 7.57 0.83
CA ALA A 129 -10.01 7.80 1.38
C ALA A 129 -9.90 7.31 2.83
N ARG A 130 -10.90 7.61 3.70
CA ARG A 130 -10.96 7.08 5.07
C ARG A 130 -11.00 5.55 5.09
N GLY A 131 -11.74 4.94 4.18
CA GLY A 131 -11.79 3.49 4.02
C GLY A 131 -10.43 2.91 3.59
N GLU A 132 -9.70 3.60 2.72
CA GLU A 132 -8.37 3.17 2.31
C GLU A 132 -7.34 3.29 3.46
N ILE A 133 -7.40 4.33 4.27
CA ILE A 133 -6.52 4.44 5.44
C ILE A 133 -6.77 3.30 6.42
N ASP A 134 -8.05 2.94 6.69
CA ASP A 134 -8.37 1.76 7.51
C ASP A 134 -7.82 0.47 6.89
N TYR A 135 -7.92 0.33 5.57
CA TYR A 135 -7.39 -0.82 4.83
C TYR A 135 -5.85 -0.87 4.92
N ALA A 136 -5.17 0.26 4.77
CA ALA A 136 -3.72 0.35 4.95
C ALA A 136 -3.31 -0.05 6.38
N ALA A 137 -3.99 0.50 7.39
CA ALA A 137 -3.76 0.17 8.79
C ALA A 137 -3.96 -1.32 9.08
N SER A 138 -4.96 -1.97 8.45
CA SER A 138 -5.22 -3.39 8.63
C SER A 138 -4.05 -4.28 8.21
N PHE A 139 -3.31 -3.92 7.15
CA PHE A 139 -2.08 -4.62 6.76
C PHE A 139 -0.97 -4.45 7.80
N VAL A 140 -0.77 -3.24 8.30
CA VAL A 140 0.26 -2.98 9.31
C VAL A 140 -0.03 -3.79 10.56
N ARG A 141 -1.28 -3.80 11.03
CA ARG A 141 -1.74 -4.62 12.14
C ARG A 141 -1.51 -6.11 11.90
N TRP A 142 -1.97 -6.63 10.76
CA TRP A 142 -1.82 -8.04 10.42
C TRP A 142 -0.37 -8.49 10.50
N PHE A 143 0.54 -7.72 9.90
CA PHE A 143 1.95 -8.09 9.86
C PHE A 143 2.69 -7.79 11.17
N ALA A 144 2.19 -6.90 12.03
CA ALA A 144 2.66 -6.78 13.41
C ALA A 144 2.36 -8.06 14.20
N GLU A 145 1.17 -8.63 14.02
CA GLU A 145 0.77 -9.91 14.64
C GLU A 145 1.56 -11.08 14.06
N GLU A 146 1.76 -11.13 12.73
CA GLU A 146 2.48 -12.20 12.03
C GLU A 146 4.00 -12.15 12.23
N ALA A 147 4.60 -11.01 12.56
CA ALA A 147 6.03 -10.88 12.81
C ALA A 147 6.54 -11.93 13.81
N ARG A 148 5.72 -12.30 14.79
CA ARG A 148 6.04 -13.26 15.86
C ARG A 148 5.76 -14.72 15.49
N ARG A 149 5.27 -15.00 14.29
CA ARG A 149 4.91 -16.34 13.78
C ARG A 149 5.80 -16.78 12.62
N ILE A 150 6.97 -16.16 12.45
CA ILE A 150 7.95 -16.51 11.42
C ILE A 150 8.82 -17.66 11.94
N ASP A 151 8.17 -18.77 12.24
CA ASP A 151 8.83 -19.98 12.75
C ASP A 151 9.54 -20.72 11.62
N GLY A 152 10.54 -21.52 11.99
CA GLY A 152 11.14 -22.49 11.10
C GLY A 152 10.48 -23.86 11.24
N ASP A 153 11.07 -24.87 10.61
CA ASP A 153 10.56 -26.24 10.62
C ASP A 153 11.64 -27.22 11.06
N VAL A 154 11.25 -28.28 11.76
CA VAL A 154 12.08 -29.45 12.00
C VAL A 154 11.48 -30.60 11.22
N LEU A 155 12.18 -31.03 10.18
CA LEU A 155 11.71 -32.06 9.26
C LEU A 155 12.29 -33.43 9.58
N THR A 156 11.52 -34.47 9.29
CA THR A 156 11.99 -35.84 9.37
C THR A 156 13.05 -36.14 8.33
N SER A 157 14.20 -36.65 8.76
CA SER A 157 15.26 -37.08 7.85
C SER A 157 15.08 -38.54 7.47
N VAL A 158 15.55 -38.88 6.26
CA VAL A 158 15.67 -40.28 5.79
C VAL A 158 16.80 -41.06 6.48
N LYS A 159 17.66 -40.38 7.24
CA LYS A 159 18.75 -40.98 8.00
C LYS A 159 18.55 -40.72 9.49
N ALA A 160 18.60 -41.76 10.29
CA ALA A 160 18.43 -41.66 11.75
C ALA A 160 19.48 -40.75 12.43
N SER A 161 20.67 -40.61 11.85
CA SER A 161 21.77 -39.77 12.35
C SER A 161 21.65 -38.30 11.99
N GLN A 162 20.59 -37.87 11.28
CA GLN A 162 20.42 -36.50 10.82
C GLN A 162 19.15 -35.87 11.33
N LYS A 163 19.20 -34.57 11.64
CA LYS A 163 18.04 -33.72 11.89
C LYS A 163 18.07 -32.61 10.83
N LEU A 164 16.92 -32.33 10.20
CA LEU A 164 16.78 -31.24 9.22
C LEU A 164 16.06 -30.09 9.90
N VAL A 165 16.73 -28.94 9.94
CA VAL A 165 16.17 -27.71 10.52
C VAL A 165 16.10 -26.67 9.41
N VAL A 166 14.92 -26.09 9.20
CA VAL A 166 14.68 -25.00 8.26
C VAL A 166 14.59 -23.69 9.04
N LEU A 167 15.43 -22.74 8.70
CA LEU A 167 15.40 -21.39 9.28
C LEU A 167 14.90 -20.39 8.22
N LYS A 168 13.95 -19.54 8.63
CA LYS A 168 13.47 -18.43 7.80
C LYS A 168 14.32 -17.19 8.09
N GLN A 169 14.85 -16.57 7.05
CA GLN A 169 15.70 -15.39 7.16
C GLN A 169 15.21 -14.28 6.20
N PRO A 170 15.42 -12.98 6.55
CA PRO A 170 15.11 -11.88 5.66
C PRO A 170 15.93 -11.98 4.36
N VAL A 171 15.31 -11.64 3.24
CA VAL A 171 16.01 -11.67 1.93
C VAL A 171 17.00 -10.50 1.77
N GLY A 172 16.91 -9.46 2.58
CA GLY A 172 17.76 -8.28 2.53
C GLY A 172 17.02 -7.03 2.11
N VAL A 173 17.60 -6.23 1.22
CA VAL A 173 16.96 -5.02 0.68
C VAL A 173 15.88 -5.41 -0.33
N THR A 174 14.71 -4.81 -0.19
CA THR A 174 13.58 -4.97 -1.10
C THR A 174 13.14 -3.63 -1.67
N ALA A 175 12.48 -3.64 -2.81
CA ALA A 175 11.91 -2.45 -3.43
C ALA A 175 10.40 -2.64 -3.63
N ALA A 176 9.64 -1.56 -3.42
CA ALA A 176 8.23 -1.46 -3.77
C ALA A 176 8.05 -0.40 -4.86
N ILE A 177 7.30 -0.74 -5.90
CA ILE A 177 6.84 0.20 -6.92
C ILE A 177 5.32 0.20 -6.86
N THR A 178 4.71 1.32 -6.49
CA THR A 178 3.29 1.40 -6.15
C THR A 178 2.52 2.31 -7.10
N PRO A 179 1.24 1.97 -7.38
CA PRO A 179 0.37 2.78 -8.22
C PRO A 179 -0.21 3.97 -7.45
N TRP A 180 -0.85 4.86 -8.18
CA TRP A 180 -1.49 6.07 -7.66
C TRP A 180 -2.90 5.85 -7.10
N ASN A 181 -3.58 4.76 -7.48
CA ASN A 181 -5.01 4.58 -7.19
C ASN A 181 -5.34 4.19 -5.75
N PHE A 182 -4.40 3.53 -5.05
CA PHE A 182 -4.48 3.21 -3.61
C PHE A 182 -3.12 3.49 -2.96
N PRO A 183 -2.73 4.77 -2.84
CA PRO A 183 -1.36 5.17 -2.51
C PRO A 183 -0.91 4.73 -1.12
N SER A 184 -1.80 4.68 -0.13
CA SER A 184 -1.46 4.24 1.22
C SER A 184 -1.54 2.72 1.37
N ALA A 185 -2.62 2.08 0.90
CA ALA A 185 -2.82 0.65 1.07
C ALA A 185 -1.77 -0.18 0.30
N MET A 186 -1.39 0.24 -0.92
CA MET A 186 -0.39 -0.49 -1.72
C MET A 186 1.03 -0.38 -1.15
N ILE A 187 1.33 0.67 -0.40
CA ILE A 187 2.59 0.79 0.35
C ILE A 187 2.53 -0.08 1.61
N ALA A 188 1.51 0.10 2.45
CA ALA A 188 1.40 -0.62 3.72
C ALA A 188 1.46 -2.15 3.55
N ARG A 189 0.73 -2.71 2.57
CA ARG A 189 0.72 -4.15 2.29
C ARG A 189 2.06 -4.73 1.81
N LYS A 190 2.99 -3.87 1.36
CA LYS A 190 4.34 -4.27 0.93
C LYS A 190 5.37 -3.98 2.02
N ALA A 191 5.31 -2.80 2.63
CA ALA A 191 6.27 -2.36 3.63
C ALA A 191 6.12 -3.11 4.95
N ALA A 192 4.89 -3.28 5.45
CA ALA A 192 4.68 -3.96 6.73
C ALA A 192 5.23 -5.39 6.77
N PRO A 193 4.98 -6.29 5.79
CA PRO A 193 5.59 -7.62 5.79
C PRO A 193 7.10 -7.58 5.63
N ALA A 194 7.66 -6.65 4.85
CA ALA A 194 9.10 -6.52 4.70
C ALA A 194 9.77 -6.16 6.02
N LEU A 195 9.24 -5.17 6.73
CA LEU A 195 9.73 -4.74 8.04
C LEU A 195 9.54 -5.84 9.10
N ALA A 196 8.39 -6.52 9.09
CA ALA A 196 8.08 -7.62 10.02
C ALA A 196 9.13 -8.73 9.98
N VAL A 197 9.59 -9.10 8.77
CA VAL A 197 10.56 -10.19 8.59
C VAL A 197 12.02 -9.74 8.69
N GLY A 198 12.28 -8.45 8.92
CA GLY A 198 13.64 -7.93 9.06
C GLY A 198 14.29 -7.44 7.75
N CYS A 199 13.50 -7.18 6.69
CA CYS A 199 13.97 -6.58 5.44
C CYS A 199 13.95 -5.06 5.49
N ALA A 200 14.74 -4.40 4.64
CA ALA A 200 14.54 -3.00 4.26
C ALA A 200 13.60 -2.93 3.05
N MET A 201 12.91 -1.81 2.89
CA MET A 201 12.09 -1.56 1.69
C MET A 201 12.23 -0.12 1.20
N ILE A 202 12.69 0.04 -0.03
CA ILE A 202 12.73 1.32 -0.72
C ILE A 202 11.42 1.46 -1.51
N VAL A 203 10.67 2.53 -1.26
CA VAL A 203 9.35 2.75 -1.86
C VAL A 203 9.45 3.76 -3.00
N LYS A 204 9.24 3.33 -4.23
CA LYS A 204 8.98 4.22 -5.37
C LYS A 204 7.48 4.52 -5.42
N SER A 205 7.08 5.69 -4.94
CA SER A 205 5.70 6.16 -5.03
C SER A 205 5.30 6.52 -6.45
N ALA A 206 4.01 6.49 -6.76
CA ALA A 206 3.50 7.05 -8.01
C ALA A 206 3.71 8.57 -8.05
N SER A 207 3.96 9.11 -9.26
CA SER A 207 4.22 10.54 -9.43
C SER A 207 2.99 11.41 -9.16
N PHE A 208 1.78 10.87 -9.35
CA PHE A 208 0.54 11.58 -9.05
C PHE A 208 0.22 11.66 -7.56
N THR A 209 0.70 10.70 -6.76
CA THR A 209 0.30 10.56 -5.35
C THR A 209 1.50 10.30 -4.43
N PRO A 210 2.53 11.15 -4.45
CA PRO A 210 3.68 10.97 -3.59
C PRO A 210 3.42 11.41 -2.14
N LEU A 211 2.50 12.37 -1.91
CA LEU A 211 2.30 12.95 -0.59
C LEU A 211 1.78 11.93 0.43
N SER A 212 0.84 11.06 0.03
CA SER A 212 0.38 9.93 0.86
C SER A 212 1.53 8.99 1.23
N ALA A 213 2.48 8.76 0.32
CA ALA A 213 3.62 7.89 0.59
C ALA A 213 4.55 8.50 1.64
N TYR A 214 4.88 9.78 1.51
CA TYR A 214 5.73 10.47 2.49
C TYR A 214 5.03 10.59 3.85
N ALA A 215 3.74 10.94 3.90
CA ALA A 215 2.99 11.01 5.14
C ALA A 215 2.98 9.67 5.88
N LEU A 216 2.75 8.58 5.15
CA LEU A 216 2.77 7.23 5.73
C LEU A 216 4.16 6.83 6.25
N ALA A 217 5.22 7.19 5.52
CA ALA A 217 6.60 6.92 5.93
C ALA A 217 7.01 7.76 7.16
N LEU A 218 6.61 9.04 7.23
CA LEU A 218 6.88 9.90 8.40
C LEU A 218 6.27 9.31 9.67
N LEU A 219 5.06 8.78 9.62
CA LEU A 219 4.45 8.06 10.74
C LEU A 219 5.21 6.76 11.09
N ALA A 220 5.77 6.06 10.09
CA ALA A 220 6.63 4.91 10.36
C ALA A 220 7.93 5.32 11.08
N TYR A 221 8.54 6.44 10.70
CA TYR A 221 9.74 6.97 11.36
C TYR A 221 9.42 7.39 12.80
N GLU A 222 8.30 8.05 13.04
CA GLU A 222 7.81 8.39 14.38
C GLU A 222 7.58 7.13 15.23
N ALA A 223 7.09 6.05 14.63
CA ALA A 223 6.93 4.75 15.29
C ALA A 223 8.25 4.08 15.66
N GLY A 224 9.37 4.53 15.09
CA GLY A 224 10.71 3.99 15.35
C GLY A 224 11.31 3.16 14.21
N VAL A 225 10.73 3.22 13.01
CA VAL A 225 11.37 2.66 11.79
C VAL A 225 12.51 3.60 11.39
N PRO A 226 13.74 3.11 11.23
CA PRO A 226 14.85 3.95 10.72
C PRO A 226 14.54 4.50 9.33
N GLN A 227 14.86 5.77 9.07
CA GLN A 227 14.59 6.39 7.77
C GLN A 227 15.26 5.66 6.60
N ASP A 228 16.52 5.23 6.77
CA ASP A 228 17.24 4.46 5.76
C ASP A 228 16.68 3.04 5.55
N LEU A 229 15.80 2.55 6.44
CA LEU A 229 15.16 1.24 6.30
C LEU A 229 13.92 1.28 5.39
N LEU A 230 13.19 2.41 5.37
CA LEU A 230 11.97 2.64 4.59
C LEU A 230 12.03 3.98 3.83
N PRO A 231 13.05 4.24 3.01
CA PRO A 231 13.10 5.48 2.26
C PRO A 231 12.03 5.52 1.17
N VAL A 232 11.46 6.71 0.94
CA VAL A 232 10.55 6.99 -0.18
C VAL A 232 11.34 7.73 -1.26
N VAL A 233 11.19 7.30 -2.51
CA VAL A 233 11.84 7.90 -3.68
C VAL A 233 10.79 8.30 -4.72
N SER A 234 11.03 9.44 -5.36
CA SER A 234 10.19 10.00 -6.42
C SER A 234 11.05 10.33 -7.64
N GLY A 235 10.47 10.32 -8.85
CA GLY A 235 11.22 10.60 -10.08
C GLY A 235 10.83 9.69 -11.23
N SER A 236 11.74 9.58 -12.21
CA SER A 236 11.57 8.76 -13.41
C SER A 236 11.26 7.30 -13.04
N ALA A 237 10.06 6.84 -13.40
CA ALA A 237 9.63 5.47 -13.10
C ALA A 237 10.52 4.44 -13.81
N SER A 238 10.93 4.71 -15.06
CA SER A 238 11.77 3.81 -15.85
C SER A 238 13.19 3.70 -15.29
N GLU A 239 13.82 4.82 -14.91
CA GLU A 239 15.18 4.82 -14.36
C GLU A 239 15.25 4.15 -12.99
N ILE A 240 14.31 4.50 -12.10
CA ILE A 240 14.25 3.93 -10.75
C ILE A 240 13.94 2.43 -10.80
N SER A 241 12.97 2.00 -11.64
CA SER A 241 12.64 0.58 -11.77
C SER A 241 13.78 -0.21 -12.38
N HIS A 242 14.50 0.35 -13.35
CA HIS A 242 15.67 -0.26 -13.94
C HIS A 242 16.80 -0.44 -12.91
N GLU A 243 17.11 0.60 -12.11
CA GLU A 243 18.09 0.50 -11.03
C GLU A 243 17.70 -0.59 -10.02
N PHE A 244 16.42 -0.65 -9.59
CA PHE A 244 15.96 -1.72 -8.71
C PHE A 244 16.10 -3.11 -9.35
N ALA A 245 15.84 -3.23 -10.63
CA ALA A 245 15.90 -4.49 -11.36
C ALA A 245 17.33 -5.00 -11.57
N THR A 246 18.29 -4.09 -11.75
CA THR A 246 19.67 -4.44 -12.12
C THR A 246 20.67 -4.33 -10.96
N ASN A 247 20.31 -3.65 -9.85
CA ASN A 247 21.21 -3.50 -8.71
C ASN A 247 21.24 -4.79 -7.86
N PRO A 248 22.39 -5.46 -7.69
CA PRO A 248 22.46 -6.76 -7.02
C PRO A 248 22.14 -6.73 -5.52
N THR A 249 22.20 -5.55 -4.87
CA THR A 249 21.82 -5.39 -3.47
C THR A 249 20.31 -5.52 -3.27
N VAL A 250 19.51 -5.13 -4.27
CA VAL A 250 18.05 -5.30 -4.23
C VAL A 250 17.69 -6.75 -4.52
N ARG A 251 17.17 -7.48 -3.55
CA ARG A 251 16.89 -8.92 -3.63
C ARG A 251 15.48 -9.26 -4.07
N LYS A 252 14.54 -8.34 -3.85
CA LYS A 252 13.12 -8.53 -4.21
C LYS A 252 12.51 -7.22 -4.68
N ILE A 253 11.67 -7.30 -5.71
CA ILE A 253 10.81 -6.19 -6.15
C ILE A 253 9.35 -6.62 -5.98
N SER A 254 8.56 -5.75 -5.34
CA SER A 254 7.10 -5.88 -5.26
C SER A 254 6.47 -4.74 -6.06
N PHE A 255 5.92 -5.08 -7.21
CA PHE A 255 5.32 -4.14 -8.16
C PHE A 255 3.79 -4.25 -8.13
N THR A 256 3.11 -3.12 -8.23
CA THR A 256 1.69 -3.04 -8.58
C THR A 256 1.51 -1.96 -9.65
N GLY A 257 0.92 -2.33 -10.79
CA GLY A 257 0.73 -1.42 -11.91
C GLY A 257 0.25 -2.13 -13.18
N SER A 258 0.58 -1.59 -14.37
CA SER A 258 0.18 -2.20 -15.62
C SER A 258 0.94 -3.50 -15.93
N THR A 259 0.29 -4.38 -16.69
CA THR A 259 0.90 -5.65 -17.14
C THR A 259 2.15 -5.41 -17.98
N GLU A 260 2.13 -4.40 -18.84
CA GLU A 260 3.26 -4.03 -19.71
C GLU A 260 4.50 -3.66 -18.88
N VAL A 261 4.35 -2.78 -17.88
CA VAL A 261 5.45 -2.37 -17.00
C VAL A 261 5.92 -3.56 -16.15
N GLY A 262 5.00 -4.40 -15.67
CA GLY A 262 5.34 -5.61 -14.93
C GLY A 262 6.18 -6.60 -15.75
N ALA A 263 5.83 -6.81 -17.02
CA ALA A 263 6.60 -7.63 -17.94
C ALA A 263 8.02 -7.09 -18.18
N LYS A 264 8.15 -5.75 -18.29
CA LYS A 264 9.46 -5.11 -18.43
C LYS A 264 10.31 -5.29 -17.16
N ILE A 265 9.76 -5.07 -15.97
CA ILE A 265 10.47 -5.28 -14.70
C ILE A 265 10.90 -6.75 -14.57
N PHE A 266 10.06 -7.69 -14.99
CA PHE A 266 10.38 -9.12 -14.99
C PHE A 266 11.59 -9.40 -15.89
N ALA A 267 11.59 -8.89 -17.11
CA ALA A 267 12.68 -9.05 -18.06
C ALA A 267 14.00 -8.43 -17.53
N ASP A 268 13.95 -7.20 -17.03
CA ASP A 268 15.12 -6.48 -16.51
C ASP A 268 15.72 -7.18 -15.26
N SER A 269 14.90 -7.90 -14.49
CA SER A 269 15.31 -8.62 -13.26
C SER A 269 15.89 -10.00 -13.49
N ALA A 270 15.83 -10.52 -14.71
CA ALA A 270 16.17 -11.91 -15.01
C ALA A 270 17.66 -12.24 -14.78
N ALA A 271 18.56 -11.28 -15.04
CA ALA A 271 20.01 -11.50 -14.91
C ALA A 271 20.42 -11.87 -13.47
N ASP A 272 19.76 -11.28 -12.46
CA ASP A 272 20.05 -11.54 -11.05
C ASP A 272 19.08 -12.54 -10.40
N ILE A 273 18.13 -13.10 -11.16
CA ILE A 273 17.10 -14.04 -10.69
C ILE A 273 16.39 -13.49 -9.45
N LYS A 274 16.02 -12.21 -9.48
CA LYS A 274 15.38 -11.53 -8.33
C LYS A 274 14.03 -12.16 -7.98
N LYS A 275 13.69 -12.12 -6.70
CA LYS A 275 12.33 -12.45 -6.26
C LYS A 275 11.38 -11.35 -6.71
N LEU A 276 10.30 -11.71 -7.41
CA LEU A 276 9.28 -10.77 -7.89
C LEU A 276 7.92 -11.11 -7.31
N SER A 277 7.16 -10.07 -6.96
CA SER A 277 5.73 -10.12 -6.71
C SER A 277 5.08 -9.06 -7.60
N LEU A 278 4.26 -9.51 -8.54
CA LEU A 278 3.64 -8.65 -9.55
C LEU A 278 2.13 -8.68 -9.37
N GLU A 279 1.56 -7.53 -9.02
CA GLU A 279 0.12 -7.26 -8.97
C GLU A 279 -0.23 -6.39 -10.17
N LEU A 280 -1.02 -6.92 -11.08
CA LEU A 280 -1.20 -6.36 -12.42
C LEU A 280 -2.65 -5.96 -12.66
N GLY A 281 -2.96 -5.53 -13.89
CA GLY A 281 -4.31 -5.20 -14.31
C GLY A 281 -5.23 -6.43 -14.32
N GLY A 282 -6.53 -6.18 -14.32
CA GLY A 282 -7.56 -7.20 -14.37
C GLY A 282 -8.71 -6.80 -15.29
N ASN A 283 -9.56 -7.77 -15.60
CA ASN A 283 -10.77 -7.60 -16.40
C ASN A 283 -11.89 -8.49 -15.84
N ALA A 284 -12.28 -8.24 -14.59
CA ALA A 284 -13.19 -9.07 -13.83
C ALA A 284 -14.59 -9.14 -14.47
N PRO A 285 -15.21 -10.32 -14.59
CA PRO A 285 -16.62 -10.48 -14.90
C PRO A 285 -17.49 -10.34 -13.65
N PHE A 286 -18.69 -9.78 -13.81
CA PHE A 286 -19.76 -9.79 -12.82
C PHE A 286 -20.96 -10.52 -13.44
N ILE A 287 -21.40 -11.61 -12.84
CA ILE A 287 -22.42 -12.49 -13.42
C ILE A 287 -23.67 -12.46 -12.54
N VAL A 288 -24.82 -12.20 -13.14
CA VAL A 288 -26.13 -12.13 -12.48
C VAL A 288 -27.05 -13.19 -13.11
N PHE A 289 -27.42 -14.19 -12.32
CA PHE A 289 -28.37 -15.23 -12.71
C PHE A 289 -29.82 -14.82 -12.44
N ASP A 290 -30.78 -15.46 -13.06
CA ASP A 290 -32.22 -15.13 -12.96
C ASP A 290 -32.78 -15.28 -11.53
N ASP A 291 -32.17 -16.13 -10.70
CA ASP A 291 -32.55 -16.37 -9.31
C ASP A 291 -31.82 -15.47 -8.31
N ALA A 292 -31.01 -14.51 -8.78
CA ALA A 292 -30.30 -13.60 -7.92
C ALA A 292 -31.25 -12.59 -7.23
N ASP A 293 -30.90 -12.19 -6.00
CA ASP A 293 -31.49 -11.02 -5.36
C ASP A 293 -31.07 -9.76 -6.15
N LEU A 294 -31.98 -9.23 -6.95
CA LEU A 294 -31.71 -8.18 -7.91
C LEU A 294 -31.18 -6.89 -7.25
N ASP A 295 -31.73 -6.51 -6.11
CA ASP A 295 -31.31 -5.29 -5.41
C ASP A 295 -29.87 -5.41 -4.89
N LYS A 296 -29.53 -6.56 -4.32
CA LYS A 296 -28.14 -6.84 -3.90
C LYS A 296 -27.20 -6.96 -5.09
N ALA A 297 -27.64 -7.53 -6.21
CA ALA A 297 -26.85 -7.61 -7.43
C ALA A 297 -26.51 -6.21 -7.97
N VAL A 298 -27.49 -5.31 -8.00
CA VAL A 298 -27.32 -3.91 -8.42
C VAL A 298 -26.36 -3.15 -7.48
N GLU A 299 -26.54 -3.29 -6.16
CA GLU A 299 -25.63 -2.69 -5.17
C GLU A 299 -24.21 -3.23 -5.30
N GLY A 300 -24.04 -4.55 -5.47
CA GLY A 300 -22.76 -5.19 -5.70
C GLY A 300 -22.08 -4.73 -6.98
N ALA A 301 -22.83 -4.61 -8.08
CA ALA A 301 -22.31 -4.12 -9.35
C ALA A 301 -21.86 -2.65 -9.24
N LEU A 302 -22.66 -1.79 -8.60
CA LEU A 302 -22.32 -0.39 -8.34
C LEU A 302 -21.03 -0.28 -7.52
N ALA A 303 -20.96 -0.97 -6.39
CA ALA A 303 -19.82 -0.96 -5.50
C ALA A 303 -18.55 -1.52 -6.18
N SER A 304 -18.68 -2.57 -7.00
CA SER A 304 -17.55 -3.17 -7.72
C SER A 304 -17.05 -2.28 -8.86
N LYS A 305 -17.96 -1.63 -9.62
CA LYS A 305 -17.58 -0.85 -10.80
C LYS A 305 -17.13 0.56 -10.47
N PHE A 306 -17.79 1.24 -9.53
CA PHE A 306 -17.61 2.68 -9.29
C PHE A 306 -16.69 3.01 -8.10
N ARG A 307 -16.15 2.01 -7.42
CA ARG A 307 -15.11 2.21 -6.42
C ARG A 307 -13.95 2.99 -7.03
N ASN A 308 -13.53 4.08 -6.37
CA ASN A 308 -12.48 4.98 -6.85
C ASN A 308 -12.69 5.45 -8.29
N SER A 309 -13.94 5.77 -8.63
CA SER A 309 -14.37 6.18 -9.99
C SER A 309 -13.98 5.15 -11.08
N GLY A 310 -14.03 3.86 -10.73
CA GLY A 310 -13.67 2.77 -11.63
C GLY A 310 -12.17 2.54 -11.84
N GLN A 311 -11.32 3.29 -11.15
CA GLN A 311 -9.86 3.27 -11.32
C GLN A 311 -9.20 2.22 -10.43
N THR A 312 -9.63 0.96 -10.52
CA THR A 312 -9.10 -0.15 -9.73
C THR A 312 -8.77 -1.37 -10.58
N CYS A 313 -7.76 -2.15 -10.15
CA CYS A 313 -7.38 -3.41 -10.81
C CYS A 313 -8.44 -4.52 -10.64
N VAL A 314 -9.32 -4.41 -9.65
CA VAL A 314 -10.35 -5.39 -9.30
C VAL A 314 -11.75 -4.96 -9.73
N CYS A 315 -11.88 -3.85 -10.46
CA CYS A 315 -13.17 -3.40 -10.97
C CYS A 315 -13.81 -4.43 -11.91
N THR A 316 -15.11 -4.55 -11.79
CA THR A 316 -15.91 -5.18 -12.81
C THR A 316 -15.84 -4.40 -14.12
N ASN A 317 -15.34 -5.05 -15.17
CA ASN A 317 -15.27 -4.47 -16.52
C ASN A 317 -16.26 -5.11 -17.47
N ARG A 318 -16.79 -6.29 -17.13
CA ARG A 318 -17.75 -7.03 -17.93
C ARG A 318 -18.90 -7.48 -17.05
N VAL A 319 -20.11 -7.01 -17.35
CA VAL A 319 -21.32 -7.40 -16.63
C VAL A 319 -22.13 -8.31 -17.53
N TYR A 320 -22.48 -9.49 -17.04
CA TYR A 320 -23.31 -10.49 -17.71
C TYR A 320 -24.55 -10.71 -16.87
N ALA A 321 -25.70 -10.25 -17.35
CA ALA A 321 -27.00 -10.56 -16.75
C ALA A 321 -27.75 -11.57 -17.63
N GLN A 322 -28.33 -12.58 -17.01
CA GLN A 322 -29.13 -13.57 -17.69
C GLN A 322 -30.39 -12.90 -18.28
N SER A 323 -30.90 -13.41 -19.39
CA SER A 323 -31.93 -12.74 -20.21
C SER A 323 -33.22 -12.40 -19.44
N GLY A 324 -33.64 -13.26 -18.50
CA GLY A 324 -34.87 -13.06 -17.73
C GLY A 324 -34.80 -11.87 -16.74
N ILE A 325 -33.62 -11.44 -16.34
CA ILE A 325 -33.40 -10.37 -15.36
C ILE A 325 -32.73 -9.13 -15.96
N TYR A 326 -32.26 -9.22 -17.22
CA TYR A 326 -31.42 -8.23 -17.87
C TYR A 326 -32.03 -6.83 -17.89
N ASP A 327 -33.23 -6.66 -18.38
CA ASP A 327 -33.86 -5.34 -18.55
C ASP A 327 -34.07 -4.64 -17.22
N GLU A 328 -34.54 -5.38 -16.22
CA GLU A 328 -34.75 -4.81 -14.89
C GLU A 328 -33.46 -4.50 -14.18
N PHE A 329 -32.44 -5.35 -14.31
CA PHE A 329 -31.08 -5.08 -13.78
C PHE A 329 -30.50 -3.80 -14.40
N CYS A 330 -30.55 -3.65 -15.72
CA CYS A 330 -30.06 -2.46 -16.41
C CYS A 330 -30.79 -1.20 -15.97
N ARG A 331 -32.12 -1.23 -15.85
CA ARG A 331 -32.91 -0.10 -15.38
C ARG A 331 -32.49 0.33 -13.96
N LYS A 332 -32.47 -0.61 -13.02
CA LYS A 332 -32.12 -0.33 -11.61
C LYS A 332 -30.67 0.16 -11.47
N LEU A 333 -29.73 -0.47 -12.19
CA LEU A 333 -28.33 -0.06 -12.18
C LEU A 333 -28.17 1.37 -12.72
N SER A 334 -28.85 1.69 -13.84
CA SER A 334 -28.81 3.03 -14.42
C SER A 334 -29.34 4.09 -13.47
N GLU A 335 -30.44 3.83 -12.76
CA GLU A 335 -31.00 4.73 -11.75
C GLU A 335 -29.99 4.99 -10.61
N LYS A 336 -29.33 3.93 -10.10
CA LYS A 336 -28.32 4.06 -9.05
C LYS A 336 -27.07 4.81 -9.52
N VAL A 337 -26.63 4.58 -10.76
CA VAL A 337 -25.50 5.31 -11.35
C VAL A 337 -25.81 6.78 -11.55
N ALA A 338 -27.03 7.10 -12.04
CA ALA A 338 -27.46 8.50 -12.20
C ALA A 338 -27.56 9.28 -10.86
N ALA A 339 -27.73 8.57 -9.76
CA ALA A 339 -27.76 9.16 -8.42
C ALA A 339 -26.37 9.45 -7.83
N LEU A 340 -25.30 9.03 -8.49
CA LEU A 340 -23.93 9.30 -8.05
C LEU A 340 -23.64 10.80 -8.17
N LYS A 341 -23.13 11.39 -7.08
CA LYS A 341 -22.77 12.81 -7.03
C LYS A 341 -21.27 12.99 -7.31
N LEU A 342 -20.97 13.53 -8.49
CA LEU A 342 -19.60 13.85 -8.90
C LEU A 342 -19.20 15.23 -8.35
N GLY A 343 -17.91 15.36 -7.97
CA GLY A 343 -17.39 16.65 -7.52
C GLY A 343 -16.02 16.53 -6.84
N ASN A 344 -15.62 17.59 -6.15
CA ASN A 344 -14.44 17.57 -5.31
C ASN A 344 -14.69 16.60 -4.14
N GLY A 345 -13.82 15.62 -3.96
CA GLY A 345 -13.96 14.58 -2.93
C GLY A 345 -13.98 15.10 -1.48
N LEU A 346 -13.58 16.35 -1.26
CA LEU A 346 -13.66 17.01 0.05
C LEU A 346 -15.05 17.60 0.34
N ASP A 347 -15.89 17.78 -0.68
CA ASP A 347 -17.22 18.37 -0.50
C ASP A 347 -18.22 17.36 0.07
N GLU A 348 -19.16 17.87 0.88
CA GLU A 348 -20.16 17.03 1.51
C GLU A 348 -21.10 16.36 0.49
N GLY A 349 -21.30 15.07 0.68
CA GLY A 349 -22.18 14.25 -0.16
C GLY A 349 -21.60 13.86 -1.51
N VAL A 350 -20.40 14.29 -1.88
CA VAL A 350 -19.69 13.80 -3.06
C VAL A 350 -19.23 12.35 -2.81
N ASN A 351 -19.60 11.45 -3.73
CA ASN A 351 -19.25 10.04 -3.66
C ASN A 351 -18.43 9.54 -4.87
N GLN A 352 -18.28 10.37 -5.91
CA GLN A 352 -17.40 10.12 -7.04
C GLN A 352 -16.49 11.33 -7.28
N GLY A 353 -15.19 11.10 -7.23
CA GLY A 353 -14.19 12.10 -7.56
C GLY A 353 -13.85 12.13 -9.06
N PRO A 354 -12.96 13.03 -9.49
CA PRO A 354 -12.45 13.10 -10.86
C PRO A 354 -11.62 11.86 -11.20
N LEU A 355 -11.40 11.65 -12.50
CA LEU A 355 -10.33 10.81 -12.99
C LEU A 355 -8.98 11.48 -12.73
N ILE A 356 -7.92 10.70 -12.58
CA ILE A 356 -6.60 11.19 -12.15
C ILE A 356 -5.94 12.13 -13.17
N GLU A 357 -6.21 11.94 -14.47
CA GLU A 357 -5.61 12.72 -15.54
C GLU A 357 -6.49 12.75 -16.79
N GLY A 358 -6.25 13.72 -17.69
CA GLY A 358 -7.00 13.87 -18.95
C GLY A 358 -6.94 12.65 -19.86
N LYS A 359 -5.82 11.93 -19.91
CA LYS A 359 -5.70 10.68 -20.68
C LYS A 359 -6.67 9.59 -20.25
N ALA A 360 -7.02 9.56 -18.97
CA ALA A 360 -8.03 8.63 -18.45
C ALA A 360 -9.42 9.00 -18.96
N VAL A 361 -9.74 10.30 -19.09
CA VAL A 361 -10.98 10.80 -19.69
C VAL A 361 -11.04 10.41 -21.16
N GLU A 362 -10.00 10.71 -21.94
CA GLU A 362 -9.88 10.35 -23.36
C GLU A 362 -10.12 8.84 -23.57
N LYS A 363 -9.58 8.00 -22.69
CA LYS A 363 -9.77 6.54 -22.76
C LYS A 363 -11.23 6.13 -22.54
N VAL A 364 -11.93 6.77 -21.61
CA VAL A 364 -13.36 6.52 -21.36
C VAL A 364 -14.18 6.96 -22.57
N GLU A 365 -13.90 8.13 -23.14
CA GLU A 365 -14.57 8.62 -24.34
C GLU A 365 -14.38 7.69 -25.54
N GLN A 366 -13.15 7.15 -25.73
CA GLN A 366 -12.90 6.14 -26.78
C GLN A 366 -13.75 4.88 -26.58
N HIS A 367 -13.89 4.39 -25.32
CA HIS A 367 -14.73 3.22 -25.05
C HIS A 367 -16.21 3.50 -25.29
N ILE A 368 -16.69 4.72 -25.00
CA ILE A 368 -18.07 5.12 -25.28
C ILE A 368 -18.31 5.16 -26.79
N ALA A 369 -17.38 5.79 -27.53
CA ALA A 369 -17.46 5.88 -28.98
C ALA A 369 -17.41 4.49 -29.69
N ASP A 370 -16.64 3.55 -29.15
CA ASP A 370 -16.57 2.18 -29.66
C ASP A 370 -17.87 1.39 -29.41
N ALA A 371 -18.61 1.72 -28.35
CA ALA A 371 -19.87 1.05 -27.99
C ALA A 371 -21.10 1.60 -28.72
N LEU A 372 -21.06 2.83 -29.26
CA LEU A 372 -22.16 3.49 -30.00
C LEU A 372 -22.10 3.18 -31.50
#